data_8ebb44a682e1008ce9dc71d8ec0e0c6d
#
_entry.id   8ebb44a682e1008ce9dc71d8ec0e0c6d
#
_cell.length_a   1.000
_cell.length_b   1.000
_cell.length_c   1.000
_cell.angle_alpha   90.00
_cell.angle_beta   90.00
_cell.angle_gamma   90.00
#
_symmetry.space_group_name_H-M   'P 1'
#
loop_
_entity.id
_entity.type
_entity.pdbx_description
1 polymer ?
#
loop_
_entity_poly.entity_id
_entity_poly.type
_entity_poly.pdbx_seq_one_letter_code
_entity_poly.pdbx_strand_id
1 'polypeptide(L)'
;PLIRANINYNDDLGRVRYGYRDFGFGRHVSNNISILIHGSKNLSDISPFTTILAILIMALVSVLVLKILLKNKKIKWYHIVAALPIGMNPYFLQCYSFKFDAPYMALSILFSILPFVFYKEKNKNIAYLAITVICTFLMAASYQASAGIFPMITIIIALTMFNDKQDLRKILIFIIKSIIGYIIGLI
;
A
#
# COMPACT_ATOMS: atom_id res chain seq x y z
N PRO A 1 -8.66 -8.66 19.33
CA PRO A 1 -9.85 -7.91 19.77
C PRO A 1 -10.82 -7.63 18.62
N LEU A 2 -10.39 -7.00 17.50
CA LEU A 2 -11.28 -6.59 16.38
C LEU A 2 -12.07 -7.74 15.78
N ILE A 3 -11.40 -8.85 15.44
CA ILE A 3 -12.05 -10.06 14.89
C ILE A 3 -13.10 -10.63 15.87
N ARG A 4 -12.79 -10.66 17.17
CA ARG A 4 -13.69 -11.18 18.19
C ARG A 4 -14.88 -10.26 18.48
N ALA A 5 -14.66 -8.93 18.40
CA ALA A 5 -15.71 -7.94 18.66
C ALA A 5 -16.80 -7.96 17.58
N ASN A 6 -16.43 -8.25 16.34
CA ASN A 6 -17.34 -8.34 15.18
C ASN A 6 -18.31 -7.14 15.06
N ILE A 7 -17.82 -5.92 15.30
CA ILE A 7 -18.61 -4.70 15.31
C ILE A 7 -18.55 -4.05 13.92
N ASN A 8 -19.68 -3.51 13.47
CA ASN A 8 -19.71 -2.64 12.29
C ASN A 8 -19.24 -1.24 12.68
N TYR A 9 -18.20 -0.74 12.00
CA TYR A 9 -17.56 0.53 12.30
C TYR A 9 -17.87 1.56 11.21
N ASN A 10 -18.41 2.71 11.62
CA ASN A 10 -18.66 3.87 10.76
C ASN A 10 -19.33 3.50 9.41
N ASP A 11 -18.59 3.53 8.30
CA ASP A 11 -19.09 3.26 6.94
C ASP A 11 -19.67 1.85 6.77
N ASP A 12 -19.25 0.88 7.59
CA ASP A 12 -19.79 -0.48 7.55
C ASP A 12 -21.31 -0.50 7.80
N LEU A 13 -21.83 0.40 8.63
CA LEU A 13 -23.27 0.51 8.89
C LEU A 13 -24.06 0.84 7.61
N GLY A 14 -23.53 1.76 6.81
CA GLY A 14 -24.11 2.08 5.51
C GLY A 14 -24.02 0.92 4.52
N ARG A 15 -22.89 0.21 4.51
CA ARG A 15 -22.68 -0.95 3.63
C ARG A 15 -23.59 -2.11 3.96
N VAL A 16 -23.77 -2.43 5.25
CA VAL A 16 -24.72 -3.46 5.71
C VAL A 16 -26.15 -3.10 5.33
N ARG A 17 -26.51 -1.82 5.45
CA ARG A 17 -27.86 -1.35 5.17
C ARG A 17 -28.20 -1.34 3.67
N TYR A 18 -27.26 -0.89 2.83
CA TYR A 18 -27.52 -0.68 1.41
C TYR A 18 -26.96 -1.80 0.51
N GLY A 19 -26.09 -2.67 1.02
CA GLY A 19 -25.59 -3.85 0.32
C GLY A 19 -24.70 -3.56 -0.91
N TYR A 20 -24.24 -2.31 -1.11
CA TYR A 20 -23.36 -1.96 -2.21
C TYR A 20 -22.13 -1.17 -1.75
N ARG A 21 -21.13 -1.10 -2.60
CA ARG A 21 -19.82 -0.56 -2.25
C ARG A 21 -19.55 0.83 -2.80
N ASP A 22 -20.07 1.15 -3.97
CA ASP A 22 -19.75 2.40 -4.64
C ASP A 22 -20.52 3.57 -4.02
N PHE A 23 -19.77 4.50 -3.40
CA PHE A 23 -20.28 5.76 -2.86
C PHE A 23 -19.83 6.96 -3.72
N GLY A 24 -19.44 6.75 -4.97
CA GLY A 24 -19.01 7.84 -5.86
C GLY A 24 -17.61 8.40 -5.56
N PHE A 25 -16.80 7.71 -4.76
CA PHE A 25 -15.45 8.17 -4.40
C PHE A 25 -14.36 7.87 -5.45
N GLY A 26 -14.72 7.40 -6.63
CA GLY A 26 -13.74 7.08 -7.69
C GLY A 26 -12.85 5.86 -7.39
N ARG A 27 -13.22 5.01 -6.43
CA ARG A 27 -12.44 3.84 -5.99
C ARG A 27 -12.68 2.60 -6.86
N HIS A 28 -12.54 2.75 -8.18
CA HIS A 28 -12.87 1.70 -9.15
C HIS A 28 -12.08 0.40 -8.94
N VAL A 29 -10.80 0.48 -8.60
CA VAL A 29 -9.96 -0.71 -8.34
C VAL A 29 -10.47 -1.47 -7.13
N SER A 30 -10.76 -0.77 -6.03
CA SER A 30 -11.36 -1.39 -4.83
C SER A 30 -12.69 -2.04 -5.14
N ASN A 31 -13.56 -1.38 -5.91
CA ASN A 31 -14.87 -1.90 -6.28
C ASN A 31 -14.74 -3.19 -7.08
N ASN A 32 -13.88 -3.24 -8.09
CA ASN A 32 -13.68 -4.42 -8.94
C ASN A 32 -13.09 -5.59 -8.15
N ILE A 33 -12.08 -5.33 -7.32
CA ILE A 33 -11.50 -6.37 -6.45
C ILE A 33 -12.54 -6.86 -5.42
N SER A 34 -13.41 -5.97 -4.93
CA SER A 34 -14.49 -6.33 -4.02
C SER A 34 -15.48 -7.31 -4.67
N ILE A 35 -15.89 -7.04 -5.91
CA ILE A 35 -16.77 -7.94 -6.66
C ILE A 35 -16.14 -9.33 -6.78
N LEU A 36 -14.84 -9.39 -7.06
CA LEU A 36 -14.12 -10.65 -7.16
C LEU A 36 -14.08 -11.41 -5.81
N ILE A 37 -13.82 -10.71 -4.71
CA ILE A 37 -13.71 -11.32 -3.36
C ILE A 37 -15.08 -11.79 -2.85
N HIS A 38 -16.14 -11.00 -3.07
CA HIS A 38 -17.49 -11.34 -2.60
C HIS A 38 -18.29 -12.19 -3.59
N GLY A 39 -17.78 -12.38 -4.83
CA GLY A 39 -18.49 -13.08 -5.90
C GLY A 39 -19.79 -12.38 -6.34
N SER A 40 -20.02 -11.15 -5.91
CA SER A 40 -21.24 -10.37 -6.16
C SER A 40 -20.94 -8.87 -6.18
N LYS A 41 -21.81 -8.11 -6.86
CA LYS A 41 -21.80 -6.64 -6.76
C LYS A 41 -22.24 -6.15 -5.39
N ASN A 42 -23.10 -6.90 -4.71
CA ASN A 42 -23.54 -6.61 -3.35
C ASN A 42 -22.54 -7.14 -2.32
N LEU A 43 -22.31 -6.34 -1.29
CA LEU A 43 -21.43 -6.73 -0.19
C LEU A 43 -22.18 -7.71 0.72
N SER A 44 -21.52 -8.83 1.01
CA SER A 44 -21.90 -9.76 2.08
C SER A 44 -20.89 -9.67 3.22
N ASP A 45 -21.34 -9.86 4.45
CA ASP A 45 -20.42 -9.92 5.60
C ASP A 45 -19.66 -11.25 5.56
N ILE A 46 -18.42 -11.19 5.10
CA ILE A 46 -17.47 -12.31 5.06
C ILE A 46 -16.40 -12.20 6.14
N SER A 47 -16.67 -11.39 7.18
CA SER A 47 -15.78 -11.27 8.35
C SER A 47 -15.60 -12.64 9.03
N PRO A 48 -14.37 -13.00 9.49
CA PRO A 48 -13.16 -12.17 9.60
C PRO A 48 -12.22 -12.22 8.38
N PHE A 49 -12.64 -12.80 7.25
CA PHE A 49 -11.78 -13.03 6.09
C PHE A 49 -11.14 -11.74 5.56
N THR A 50 -11.91 -10.66 5.43
CA THR A 50 -11.40 -9.35 4.95
C THR A 50 -10.34 -8.77 5.88
N THR A 51 -10.53 -8.85 7.20
CA THR A 51 -9.53 -8.40 8.19
C THR A 51 -8.25 -9.25 8.13
N ILE A 52 -8.38 -10.57 7.99
CA ILE A 52 -7.23 -11.49 7.85
C ILE A 52 -6.46 -11.15 6.57
N LEU A 53 -7.16 -10.93 5.46
CA LEU A 53 -6.54 -10.55 4.19
C LEU A 53 -5.77 -9.23 4.32
N ALA A 54 -6.35 -8.23 4.97
CA ALA A 54 -5.66 -6.95 5.24
C ALA A 54 -4.39 -7.14 6.08
N ILE A 55 -4.42 -7.98 7.11
CA ILE A 55 -3.26 -8.31 7.95
C ILE A 55 -2.17 -8.98 7.11
N LEU A 56 -2.51 -9.94 6.25
CA LEU A 56 -1.55 -10.61 5.38
C LEU A 56 -0.90 -9.64 4.38
N ILE A 57 -1.69 -8.74 3.79
CA ILE A 57 -1.16 -7.70 2.89
C ILE A 57 -0.20 -6.78 3.65
N MET A 58 -0.52 -6.35 4.87
CA MET A 58 0.37 -5.49 5.66
C MET A 58 1.63 -6.23 6.15
N ALA A 59 1.54 -7.52 6.41
CA ALA A 59 2.73 -8.35 6.67
C ALA A 59 3.64 -8.40 5.44
N LEU A 60 3.07 -8.57 4.24
CA LEU A 60 3.82 -8.50 2.98
C LEU A 60 4.46 -7.12 2.79
N VAL A 61 3.73 -6.04 3.02
CA VAL A 61 4.23 -4.65 3.00
C VAL A 61 5.47 -4.52 3.91
N SER A 62 5.39 -5.00 5.15
CA SER A 62 6.49 -4.95 6.11
C SER A 62 7.73 -5.68 5.61
N VAL A 63 7.55 -6.87 5.03
CA VAL A 63 8.65 -7.64 4.42
C VAL A 63 9.26 -6.92 3.22
N LEU A 64 8.44 -6.30 2.36
CA LEU A 64 8.92 -5.56 1.20
C LEU A 64 9.70 -4.30 1.60
N VAL A 65 9.23 -3.56 2.60
CA VAL A 65 9.96 -2.41 3.16
C VAL A 65 11.33 -2.85 3.68
N LEU A 66 11.40 -3.96 4.44
CA LEU A 66 12.67 -4.50 4.89
C LEU A 66 13.60 -4.86 3.73
N LYS A 67 13.08 -5.51 2.68
CA LYS A 67 13.88 -5.85 1.48
C LYS A 67 14.42 -4.62 0.77
N ILE A 68 13.60 -3.57 0.65
CA ILE A 68 13.99 -2.30 0.02
C ILE A 68 15.11 -1.63 0.82
N LEU A 69 14.96 -1.53 2.14
CA LEU A 69 15.91 -0.83 2.99
C LEU A 69 17.21 -1.61 3.24
N LEU A 70 17.10 -2.92 3.43
CA LEU A 70 18.26 -3.78 3.70
C LEU A 70 19.01 -4.19 2.42
N LYS A 71 18.40 -3.98 1.25
CA LYS A 71 18.97 -4.40 -0.05
C LYS A 71 19.39 -5.89 -0.03
N ASN A 72 20.70 -6.17 -0.12
CA ASN A 72 21.25 -7.53 -0.17
C ASN A 72 21.60 -8.10 1.22
N LYS A 73 21.32 -7.36 2.31
CA LYS A 73 21.61 -7.86 3.66
C LYS A 73 20.58 -8.91 4.08
N LYS A 74 21.02 -9.94 4.80
CA LYS A 74 20.11 -10.95 5.36
C LYS A 74 19.17 -10.33 6.37
N ILE A 75 17.88 -10.61 6.24
CA ILE A 75 16.87 -10.22 7.23
C ILE A 75 17.09 -11.05 8.49
N LYS A 76 17.29 -10.39 9.62
CA LYS A 76 17.44 -11.01 10.95
C LYS A 76 16.19 -10.72 11.79
N TRP A 77 15.99 -11.48 12.85
CA TRP A 77 14.79 -11.37 13.71
C TRP A 77 14.54 -9.95 14.22
N TYR A 78 15.59 -9.20 14.59
CA TYR A 78 15.43 -7.83 15.09
C TYR A 78 14.98 -6.85 14.00
N HIS A 79 15.27 -7.10 12.73
CA HIS A 79 14.69 -6.32 11.63
C HIS A 79 13.18 -6.54 11.54
N ILE A 80 12.72 -7.80 11.75
CA ILE A 80 11.29 -8.12 11.75
C ILE A 80 10.60 -7.39 12.90
N VAL A 81 11.17 -7.42 14.11
CA VAL A 81 10.64 -6.67 15.27
C VAL A 81 10.57 -5.18 14.98
N ALA A 82 11.61 -4.59 14.36
CA ALA A 82 11.64 -3.18 13.98
C ALA A 82 10.58 -2.81 12.91
N ALA A 83 10.11 -3.78 12.11
CA ALA A 83 9.09 -3.55 11.09
C ALA A 83 7.66 -3.75 11.60
N LEU A 84 7.44 -4.32 12.80
CA LEU A 84 6.10 -4.51 13.38
C LEU A 84 5.25 -3.22 13.41
N PRO A 85 5.79 -2.04 13.77
CA PRO A 85 5.02 -0.81 13.79
C PRO A 85 4.40 -0.43 12.45
N ILE A 86 4.91 -0.91 11.32
CA ILE A 86 4.36 -0.61 9.99
C ILE A 86 2.88 -1.05 9.90
N GLY A 87 2.58 -2.26 10.37
CA GLY A 87 1.23 -2.81 10.34
C GLY A 87 0.47 -2.68 11.67
N MET A 88 1.15 -2.30 12.78
CA MET A 88 0.57 -2.27 14.12
C MET A 88 0.45 -0.85 14.69
N ASN A 89 0.66 0.20 13.87
CA ASN A 89 0.49 1.57 14.34
C ASN A 89 -1.00 1.88 14.60
N PRO A 90 -1.31 2.79 15.55
CA PRO A 90 -2.69 3.10 15.93
C PRO A 90 -3.55 3.58 14.76
N TYR A 91 -2.99 4.31 13.81
CA TYR A 91 -3.72 4.81 12.63
C TYR A 91 -4.17 3.67 11.72
N PHE A 92 -3.31 2.66 11.52
CA PHE A 92 -3.70 1.52 10.68
C PHE A 92 -4.59 0.53 11.43
N LEU A 93 -4.53 0.47 12.76
CA LEU A 93 -5.49 -0.30 13.56
C LEU A 93 -6.93 0.18 13.35
N GLN A 94 -7.14 1.48 13.14
CA GLN A 94 -8.43 2.02 12.73
C GLN A 94 -8.86 1.46 11.36
N CYS A 95 -7.96 1.38 10.38
CA CYS A 95 -8.25 0.79 9.07
C CYS A 95 -8.69 -0.68 9.18
N TYR A 96 -8.12 -1.46 10.09
CA TYR A 96 -8.57 -2.84 10.34
C TYR A 96 -9.99 -2.94 10.93
N SER A 97 -10.51 -1.85 11.50
CA SER A 97 -11.87 -1.82 12.05
C SER A 97 -12.95 -1.78 10.96
N PHE A 98 -12.61 -1.40 9.72
CA PHE A 98 -13.52 -1.40 8.59
C PHE A 98 -13.63 -2.81 8.01
N LYS A 99 -14.71 -3.51 8.30
CA LYS A 99 -14.94 -4.91 7.87
C LYS A 99 -14.83 -5.11 6.37
N PHE A 100 -15.39 -4.18 5.60
CA PHE A 100 -15.47 -4.30 4.15
C PHE A 100 -14.27 -3.68 3.43
N ASP A 101 -13.66 -2.64 3.98
CA ASP A 101 -12.67 -1.80 3.29
C ASP A 101 -11.21 -2.07 3.67
N ALA A 102 -10.95 -2.72 4.81
CA ALA A 102 -9.61 -2.97 5.31
C ALA A 102 -8.63 -3.55 4.26
N PRO A 103 -8.98 -4.58 3.47
CA PRO A 103 -8.04 -5.12 2.50
C PRO A 103 -7.66 -4.15 1.39
N TYR A 104 -8.56 -3.26 0.99
CA TYR A 104 -8.28 -2.30 -0.10
C TYR A 104 -7.46 -1.12 0.41
N MET A 105 -7.62 -0.73 1.67
CA MET A 105 -6.74 0.21 2.35
C MET A 105 -5.32 -0.35 2.45
N ALA A 106 -5.17 -1.63 2.80
CA ALA A 106 -3.88 -2.31 2.82
C ALA A 106 -3.27 -2.46 1.41
N LEU A 107 -4.07 -2.79 0.39
CA LEU A 107 -3.63 -2.88 -1.01
C LEU A 107 -3.10 -1.55 -1.54
N SER A 108 -3.73 -0.42 -1.20
CA SER A 108 -3.24 0.89 -1.64
C SER A 108 -1.86 1.20 -1.08
N ILE A 109 -1.56 0.78 0.17
CA ILE A 109 -0.23 0.88 0.76
C ILE A 109 0.76 -0.02 0.02
N LEU A 110 0.36 -1.26 -0.30
CA LEU A 110 1.17 -2.18 -1.08
C LEU A 110 1.54 -1.58 -2.44
N PHE A 111 0.55 -1.01 -3.17
CA PHE A 111 0.81 -0.34 -4.45
C PHE A 111 1.75 0.86 -4.31
N SER A 112 1.69 1.61 -3.19
CA SER A 112 2.60 2.72 -2.94
C SER A 112 4.07 2.28 -2.76
N ILE A 113 4.31 1.04 -2.32
CA ILE A 113 5.66 0.52 -2.02
C ILE A 113 6.21 -0.33 -3.16
N LEU A 114 5.34 -1.00 -3.91
CA LEU A 114 5.71 -1.98 -4.93
C LEU A 114 6.70 -1.45 -5.98
N PRO A 115 6.63 -0.19 -6.49
CA PRO A 115 7.57 0.33 -7.46
C PRO A 115 9.04 0.22 -7.01
N PHE A 116 9.31 0.44 -5.73
CA PHE A 116 10.67 0.44 -5.21
C PHE A 116 11.32 -0.95 -5.18
N VAL A 117 10.52 -2.03 -5.18
CA VAL A 117 11.01 -3.41 -5.30
C VAL A 117 11.66 -3.63 -6.67
N PHE A 118 11.16 -2.95 -7.69
CA PHE A 118 11.65 -3.05 -9.07
C PHE A 118 12.72 -2.01 -9.42
N TYR A 119 13.03 -1.10 -8.49
CA TYR A 119 14.10 -0.14 -8.70
C TYR A 119 15.47 -0.84 -8.71
N LYS A 120 16.19 -0.74 -9.83
CA LYS A 120 17.54 -1.28 -10.00
C LYS A 120 18.47 -0.14 -10.46
N GLU A 121 19.56 0.05 -9.74
CA GLU A 121 20.53 1.12 -10.02
C GLU A 121 21.18 1.03 -11.41
N LYS A 122 21.31 -0.21 -11.95
CA LYS A 122 22.03 -0.48 -13.20
C LYS A 122 21.17 -0.50 -14.46
N ASN A 123 19.85 -0.55 -14.38
CA ASN A 123 18.98 -0.62 -15.55
C ASN A 123 18.51 0.75 -16.02
N LYS A 124 18.29 0.86 -17.36
CA LYS A 124 17.58 1.99 -17.98
C LYS A 124 16.19 2.08 -17.34
N ASN A 125 16.06 2.76 -16.25
CA ASN A 125 14.92 2.94 -15.35
C ASN A 125 13.54 3.24 -16.01
N ILE A 126 13.27 2.81 -17.25
CA ILE A 126 11.98 2.92 -17.94
C ILE A 126 10.96 1.99 -17.27
N ALA A 127 11.36 0.77 -16.95
CA ALA A 127 10.50 -0.18 -16.25
C ALA A 127 10.07 0.36 -14.87
N TYR A 128 10.99 0.96 -14.13
CA TYR A 128 10.67 1.60 -12.86
C TYR A 128 9.64 2.73 -13.03
N LEU A 129 9.82 3.60 -14.05
CA LEU A 129 8.89 4.69 -14.33
C LEU A 129 7.49 4.14 -14.67
N ALA A 130 7.41 3.16 -15.58
CA ALA A 130 6.13 2.54 -15.97
C ALA A 130 5.42 1.88 -14.78
N ILE A 131 6.16 1.11 -13.96
CA ILE A 131 5.61 0.48 -12.77
C ILE A 131 5.14 1.54 -11.75
N THR A 132 5.89 2.65 -11.59
CA THR A 132 5.48 3.75 -10.71
C THR A 132 4.16 4.35 -11.16
N VAL A 133 3.99 4.66 -12.45
CA VAL A 133 2.74 5.20 -13.00
C VAL A 133 1.58 4.23 -12.72
N ILE A 134 1.73 2.96 -13.08
CA ILE A 134 0.67 1.95 -12.91
C ILE A 134 0.32 1.79 -11.42
N CYS A 135 1.33 1.63 -10.56
CA CYS A 135 1.09 1.42 -9.13
C CYS A 135 0.49 2.65 -8.45
N THR A 136 0.89 3.86 -8.84
CA THR A 136 0.31 5.10 -8.31
C THR A 136 -1.15 5.23 -8.74
N PHE A 137 -1.49 4.93 -9.99
CA PHE A 137 -2.88 4.88 -10.45
C PHE A 137 -3.69 3.85 -9.65
N LEU A 138 -3.18 2.62 -9.48
CA LEU A 138 -3.85 1.58 -8.70
C LEU A 138 -4.04 2.00 -7.23
N MET A 139 -3.05 2.67 -6.64
CA MET A 139 -3.13 3.22 -5.29
C MET A 139 -4.24 4.25 -5.18
N ALA A 140 -4.26 5.26 -6.07
CA ALA A 140 -5.24 6.34 -6.07
C ALA A 140 -6.68 5.82 -6.33
N ALA A 141 -6.83 4.87 -7.26
CA ALA A 141 -8.11 4.22 -7.56
C ALA A 141 -8.55 3.18 -6.52
N SER A 142 -7.70 2.89 -5.51
CA SER A 142 -8.04 2.03 -4.37
C SER A 142 -8.38 2.85 -3.13
N TYR A 143 -7.42 3.64 -2.60
CA TYR A 143 -7.61 4.44 -1.39
C TYR A 143 -6.62 5.61 -1.35
N GLN A 144 -7.09 6.81 -1.69
CA GLN A 144 -6.26 8.01 -1.89
C GLN A 144 -5.48 8.46 -0.63
N ALA A 145 -5.96 8.13 0.58
CA ALA A 145 -5.26 8.52 1.82
C ALA A 145 -3.85 7.93 1.94
N SER A 146 -3.51 6.88 1.16
CA SER A 146 -2.18 6.29 1.11
C SER A 146 -1.19 7.09 0.24
N ALA A 147 -1.63 8.16 -0.42
CA ALA A 147 -0.81 8.93 -1.37
C ALA A 147 0.51 9.46 -0.78
N GLY A 148 0.53 9.80 0.51
CA GLY A 148 1.74 10.26 1.21
C GLY A 148 2.84 9.21 1.38
N ILE A 149 2.54 7.92 1.24
CA ILE A 149 3.51 6.84 1.51
C ILE A 149 4.60 6.79 0.44
N PHE A 150 4.23 6.90 -0.84
CA PHE A 150 5.19 6.86 -1.94
C PHE A 150 6.27 7.96 -1.83
N PRO A 151 5.94 9.27 -1.67
CA PRO A 151 6.95 10.30 -1.51
C PRO A 151 7.80 10.11 -0.23
N MET A 152 7.23 9.63 0.88
CA MET A 152 8.00 9.32 2.07
C MET A 152 9.06 8.24 1.82
N ILE A 153 8.69 7.13 1.19
CA ILE A 153 9.65 6.07 0.84
C ILE A 153 10.70 6.58 -0.16
N THR A 154 10.31 7.42 -1.12
CA THR A 154 11.26 8.07 -2.05
C THR A 154 12.32 8.86 -1.29
N ILE A 155 11.93 9.67 -0.31
CA ILE A 155 12.86 10.44 0.53
C ILE A 155 13.78 9.50 1.32
N ILE A 156 13.24 8.46 1.96
CA ILE A 156 14.04 7.52 2.74
C ILE A 156 15.09 6.82 1.87
N ILE A 157 14.72 6.40 0.66
CA ILE A 157 15.66 5.75 -0.27
C ILE A 157 16.72 6.76 -0.73
N ALA A 158 16.34 7.99 -1.07
CA ALA A 158 17.28 9.05 -1.47
C ALA A 158 18.28 9.34 -0.35
N LEU A 159 17.84 9.45 0.91
CA LEU A 159 18.71 9.60 2.06
C LEU A 159 19.65 8.39 2.26
N THR A 160 19.14 7.19 2.04
CA THR A 160 19.96 5.97 2.11
C THR A 160 21.05 5.98 1.02
N MET A 161 20.70 6.37 -0.21
CA MET A 161 21.66 6.51 -1.30
C MET A 161 22.72 7.57 -0.99
N PHE A 162 22.32 8.68 -0.36
CA PHE A 162 23.24 9.73 0.07
C PHE A 162 24.21 9.23 1.17
N ASN A 163 23.71 8.53 2.18
CA ASN A 163 24.54 7.93 3.22
C ASN A 163 25.49 6.85 2.68
N ASP A 164 25.07 6.12 1.64
CA ASP A 164 25.90 5.15 0.93
C ASP A 164 26.94 5.83 0.01
N LYS A 165 27.07 7.17 0.07
CA LYS A 165 28.00 8.00 -0.74
C LYS A 165 27.85 7.78 -2.25
N GLN A 166 26.62 7.56 -2.71
CA GLN A 166 26.35 7.45 -4.14
C GLN A 166 26.47 8.83 -4.84
N ASP A 167 26.71 8.80 -6.14
CA ASP A 167 26.79 10.01 -6.97
C ASP A 167 25.47 10.81 -6.90
N LEU A 168 25.58 12.10 -6.60
CA LEU A 168 24.43 13.03 -6.50
C LEU A 168 23.58 13.01 -7.79
N ARG A 169 24.21 12.85 -8.96
CA ARG A 169 23.49 12.74 -10.22
C ARG A 169 22.53 11.55 -10.24
N LYS A 170 22.93 10.39 -9.69
CA LYS A 170 22.07 9.21 -9.61
C LYS A 170 20.89 9.44 -8.66
N ILE A 171 21.15 10.07 -7.52
CA ILE A 171 20.11 10.40 -6.54
C ILE A 171 19.07 11.35 -7.15
N LEU A 172 19.52 12.41 -7.83
CA LEU A 172 18.64 13.36 -8.50
C LEU A 172 17.81 12.70 -9.61
N ILE A 173 18.42 11.85 -10.44
CA ILE A 173 17.69 11.10 -11.48
C ILE A 173 16.63 10.19 -10.86
N PHE A 174 16.92 9.52 -9.75
CA PHE A 174 15.96 8.71 -9.03
C PHE A 174 14.77 9.53 -8.53
N ILE A 175 15.04 10.67 -7.86
CA ILE A 175 14.00 11.56 -7.33
C ILE A 175 13.12 12.10 -8.47
N ILE A 176 13.73 12.63 -9.54
CA ILE A 176 12.99 13.20 -10.67
C ILE A 176 12.09 12.15 -11.32
N LYS A 177 12.59 10.93 -11.56
CA LYS A 177 11.77 9.84 -12.12
C LYS A 177 10.65 9.42 -11.21
N SER A 178 10.89 9.37 -9.90
CA SER A 178 9.86 9.07 -8.91
C SER A 178 8.75 10.13 -8.93
N ILE A 179 9.10 11.41 -8.95
CA ILE A 179 8.14 12.52 -9.00
C ILE A 179 7.33 12.48 -10.30
N ILE A 180 8.01 12.32 -11.45
CA ILE A 180 7.33 12.27 -12.76
C ILE A 180 6.35 11.09 -12.80
N GLY A 181 6.81 9.89 -12.43
CA GLY A 181 5.95 8.70 -12.44
C GLY A 181 4.78 8.82 -11.47
N TYR A 182 4.99 9.41 -10.32
CA TYR A 182 3.95 9.65 -9.32
C TYR A 182 2.90 10.65 -9.82
N ILE A 183 3.32 11.79 -10.37
CA ILE A 183 2.39 12.81 -10.90
C ILE A 183 1.57 12.23 -12.06
N ILE A 184 2.21 11.56 -13.03
CA ILE A 184 1.50 10.94 -14.16
C ILE A 184 0.50 9.88 -13.68
N GLY A 185 0.83 9.10 -12.66
CA GLY A 185 -0.06 8.08 -12.13
C GLY A 185 -1.23 8.62 -11.29
N LEU A 186 -1.21 9.89 -10.88
CA LEU A 186 -2.31 10.55 -10.16
C LEU A 186 -3.34 11.22 -11.09
N ILE A 187 -2.97 11.49 -12.35
CA ILE A 187 -3.83 12.11 -13.37
C ILE A 187 -4.68 11.04 -14.06
#